data_32938590f3930058e060bd436a642791
#
_entry.id   32938590f3930058e060bd436a642791
#
_cell.length_a   1.000
_cell.length_b   1.000
_cell.length_c   1.000
_cell.angle_alpha   90.00
_cell.angle_beta   90.00
_cell.angle_gamma   90.00
#
_symmetry.space_group_name_H-M   'P 1'
#
loop_
_entity.id
_entity.type
_entity.pdbx_description
1 polymer ?
#
loop_
_entity_poly.entity_id
_entity_poly.type
_entity_poly.pdbx_seq_one_letter_code
_entity_poly.pdbx_strand_id
1 'polypeptide(L)'
;MRGKNLEVFYDDIGNLFGKIEGEQDKIVLTGSHRDTVKNGGKYDGALGIICAIAAAGALYEEFGKPKKSVEVVAFCEEEGSRFLSGYLGSRYFVGQLSDDILLERDANGITLTEAIRHAGFSGKRAQKSLQMQKVERFIELHIEQGGVLEQSGEQVGLITSIVGLLIGKITIDGHQNHAGTTPMHLRKDPVTRAAQFITEMNQWAMAYNEAATCTFGEIQVFPNKSNVIPGSVSLSFDIRSTSPAILQEARMRIKNLQQQDGFHYTLEFAAPNAPAQMDEDGLKLLEEAAKKLHLSYRKMHSGAGHDAEMVAQNIKTNMIFVPSVGGISHSPLEYSKMDDIGHGYLLLKAFLREIAWGHEEEKA
;
A
#
# COMPACT_ATOMS: atom_id res chain seq x y z
N MET A 1 23.82 2.01 -3.43
CA MET A 1 23.70 3.12 -4.39
C MET A 1 25.08 3.61 -4.88
N ARG A 2 25.91 4.26 -4.06
CA ARG A 2 27.23 4.83 -4.52
C ARG A 2 28.13 3.82 -5.25
N GLY A 3 28.23 2.57 -4.77
CA GLY A 3 28.99 1.50 -5.43
C GLY A 3 28.40 1.00 -6.76
N LYS A 4 27.28 1.57 -7.22
CA LYS A 4 26.61 1.30 -8.50
C LYS A 4 26.43 2.58 -9.32
N ASN A 5 27.30 3.55 -9.16
CA ASN A 5 27.35 4.81 -9.91
C ASN A 5 26.13 5.74 -9.72
N LEU A 6 25.36 5.59 -8.63
CA LEU A 6 24.28 6.50 -8.30
C LEU A 6 24.78 7.63 -7.38
N GLU A 7 24.51 8.87 -7.75
CA GLU A 7 24.66 10.03 -6.87
C GLU A 7 23.55 9.99 -5.80
N VAL A 8 23.95 10.12 -4.52
CA VAL A 8 23.05 9.87 -3.39
C VAL A 8 22.73 11.15 -2.66
N PHE A 9 21.44 11.42 -2.45
CA PHE A 9 20.95 12.57 -1.69
C PHE A 9 19.67 12.22 -0.91
N TYR A 10 19.29 13.08 0.03
CA TYR A 10 18.03 12.98 0.79
C TYR A 10 17.15 14.19 0.48
N ASP A 11 15.84 13.99 0.60
CA ASP A 11 14.90 15.11 0.64
C ASP A 11 14.73 15.66 2.07
N ASP A 12 13.80 16.60 2.24
CA ASP A 12 13.60 17.34 3.49
C ASP A 12 12.95 16.53 4.62
N ILE A 13 12.46 15.31 4.35
CA ILE A 13 11.87 14.41 5.36
C ILE A 13 12.62 13.08 5.51
N GLY A 14 13.62 12.84 4.67
CA GLY A 14 14.49 11.68 4.77
C GLY A 14 14.22 10.58 3.75
N ASN A 15 13.41 10.80 2.70
CA ASN A 15 13.46 9.90 1.54
C ASN A 15 14.87 9.89 0.97
N LEU A 16 15.39 8.70 0.69
CA LEU A 16 16.75 8.54 0.13
C LEU A 16 16.65 8.30 -1.37
N PHE A 17 17.37 9.10 -2.13
CA PHE A 17 17.45 8.98 -3.58
C PHE A 17 18.86 8.61 -4.04
N GLY A 18 18.92 7.87 -5.14
CA GLY A 18 20.15 7.61 -5.89
C GLY A 18 19.89 7.88 -7.36
N LYS A 19 20.68 8.77 -7.99
CA LYS A 19 20.46 9.23 -9.37
C LYS A 19 21.57 8.80 -10.30
N ILE A 20 21.18 8.32 -11.49
CA ILE A 20 22.03 8.24 -12.69
C ILE A 20 21.54 9.34 -13.63
N GLU A 21 22.39 10.33 -13.90
CA GLU A 21 22.06 11.47 -14.77
C GLU A 21 21.92 11.05 -16.23
N GLY A 22 20.81 11.39 -16.85
CA GLY A 22 20.50 11.15 -18.26
C GLY A 22 20.89 12.32 -19.17
N GLU A 23 20.58 12.17 -20.46
CA GLU A 23 20.79 13.22 -21.46
C GLU A 23 19.65 14.25 -21.47
N GLN A 24 18.43 13.81 -21.11
CA GLN A 24 17.21 14.62 -21.11
C GLN A 24 16.84 15.03 -19.67
N ASP A 25 16.17 16.16 -19.53
CA ASP A 25 15.62 16.65 -18.26
C ASP A 25 14.30 15.94 -17.90
N LYS A 26 14.32 14.62 -17.92
CA LYS A 26 13.24 13.70 -17.60
C LYS A 26 13.74 12.59 -16.69
N ILE A 27 12.91 12.11 -15.79
CA ILE A 27 13.25 11.11 -14.79
C ILE A 27 12.33 9.90 -14.92
N VAL A 28 12.93 8.71 -14.89
CA VAL A 28 12.26 7.44 -14.60
C VAL A 28 12.59 7.09 -13.16
N LEU A 29 11.57 7.08 -12.30
CA LEU A 29 11.70 6.76 -10.88
C LEU A 29 11.41 5.28 -10.65
N THR A 30 12.18 4.63 -9.79
CA THR A 30 11.94 3.25 -9.35
C THR A 30 12.36 3.08 -7.90
N GLY A 31 11.79 2.13 -7.19
CA GLY A 31 12.10 1.88 -5.79
C GLY A 31 10.89 1.43 -5.02
N SER A 32 10.92 1.58 -3.71
CA SER A 32 9.89 1.22 -2.76
C SER A 32 10.21 1.85 -1.39
N HIS A 33 9.63 1.35 -0.28
CA HIS A 33 9.91 1.83 1.07
C HIS A 33 11.04 1.05 1.75
N ARG A 34 11.64 1.66 2.78
CA ARG A 34 12.76 1.09 3.53
C ARG A 34 12.41 0.63 4.95
N ASP A 35 11.31 1.07 5.47
CA ASP A 35 10.77 0.67 6.77
C ASP A 35 9.98 -0.63 6.67
N THR A 36 9.65 -1.20 7.81
CA THR A 36 8.82 -2.41 7.93
C THR A 36 8.01 -2.34 9.21
N VAL A 37 6.93 -3.11 9.29
CA VAL A 37 6.13 -3.27 10.51
C VAL A 37 6.96 -3.89 11.64
N LYS A 38 6.51 -3.73 12.88
CA LYS A 38 7.13 -4.38 14.05
C LYS A 38 7.10 -5.91 13.88
N ASN A 39 8.25 -6.55 14.01
CA ASN A 39 8.45 -7.98 13.74
C ASN A 39 8.09 -8.37 12.28
N GLY A 40 8.30 -7.46 11.33
CA GLY A 40 8.11 -7.70 9.90
C GLY A 40 9.16 -8.60 9.28
N GLY A 41 9.04 -8.78 7.97
CA GLY A 41 9.97 -9.52 7.14
C GLY A 41 11.17 -8.70 6.68
N LYS A 42 11.93 -9.26 5.75
CA LYS A 42 13.14 -8.63 5.20
C LYS A 42 13.03 -8.29 3.70
N TYR A 43 11.92 -8.64 3.08
CA TYR A 43 11.69 -8.43 1.65
C TYR A 43 10.73 -7.28 1.38
N ASP A 44 9.76 -7.11 2.27
CA ASP A 44 8.75 -6.07 2.21
C ASP A 44 9.42 -4.69 2.05
N GLY A 45 9.07 -3.96 0.99
CA GLY A 45 9.71 -2.71 0.57
C GLY A 45 11.18 -2.83 0.17
N ALA A 46 12.01 -3.36 1.05
CA ALA A 46 13.47 -3.44 0.87
C ALA A 46 13.88 -4.17 -0.41
N LEU A 47 13.13 -5.21 -0.83
CA LEU A 47 13.40 -5.94 -2.06
C LEU A 47 13.33 -5.02 -3.29
N GLY A 48 12.29 -4.20 -3.38
CA GLY A 48 12.10 -3.27 -4.49
C GLY A 48 13.26 -2.29 -4.63
N ILE A 49 13.73 -1.75 -3.51
CA ILE A 49 14.89 -0.84 -3.49
C ILE A 49 16.17 -1.55 -3.98
N ILE A 50 16.43 -2.76 -3.47
CA ILE A 50 17.66 -3.52 -3.82
C ILE A 50 17.65 -3.89 -5.28
N CYS A 51 16.52 -4.40 -5.80
CA CYS A 51 16.35 -4.74 -7.22
C CYS A 51 16.48 -3.49 -8.12
N ALA A 52 15.92 -2.35 -7.70
CA ALA A 52 16.05 -1.09 -8.44
C ALA A 52 17.51 -0.61 -8.54
N ILE A 53 18.26 -0.65 -7.42
CA ILE A 53 19.69 -0.30 -7.40
C ILE A 53 20.49 -1.25 -8.32
N ALA A 54 20.22 -2.54 -8.25
CA ALA A 54 20.91 -3.54 -9.05
C ALA A 54 20.60 -3.37 -10.55
N ALA A 55 19.33 -3.15 -10.92
CA ALA A 55 18.90 -2.97 -12.30
C ALA A 55 19.48 -1.69 -12.92
N ALA A 56 19.35 -0.56 -12.22
CA ALA A 56 19.88 0.72 -12.70
C ALA A 56 21.41 0.67 -12.86
N GLY A 57 22.11 0.11 -11.87
CA GLY A 57 23.56 -0.03 -11.93
C GLY A 57 24.04 -0.96 -13.06
N ALA A 58 23.36 -2.12 -13.25
CA ALA A 58 23.70 -3.05 -14.31
C ALA A 58 23.46 -2.44 -15.70
N LEU A 59 22.35 -1.73 -15.88
CA LEU A 59 22.07 -1.04 -17.15
C LEU A 59 23.09 0.06 -17.46
N TYR A 60 23.52 0.81 -16.44
CA TYR A 60 24.57 1.81 -16.63
C TYR A 60 25.92 1.19 -16.98
N GLU A 61 26.31 0.08 -16.34
CA GLU A 61 27.51 -0.68 -16.65
C GLU A 61 27.49 -1.25 -18.08
N GLU A 62 26.31 -1.68 -18.56
CA GLU A 62 26.12 -2.32 -19.86
C GLU A 62 25.96 -1.32 -21.03
N PHE A 63 25.19 -0.25 -20.82
CA PHE A 63 24.79 0.68 -21.88
C PHE A 63 25.30 2.13 -21.69
N GLY A 64 25.98 2.42 -20.58
CA GLY A 64 26.42 3.77 -20.26
C GLY A 64 25.30 4.72 -19.89
N LYS A 65 25.45 5.97 -20.26
CA LYS A 65 24.53 7.06 -19.88
C LYS A 65 23.13 6.86 -20.50
N PRO A 66 22.05 6.90 -19.68
CA PRO A 66 20.68 6.77 -20.19
C PRO A 66 20.22 8.03 -20.95
N LYS A 67 19.21 7.90 -21.81
CA LYS A 67 18.52 9.05 -22.43
C LYS A 67 17.76 9.87 -21.39
N LYS A 68 17.04 9.21 -20.48
CA LYS A 68 16.34 9.84 -19.33
C LYS A 68 17.05 9.48 -18.05
N SER A 69 17.15 10.40 -17.10
CA SER A 69 17.71 10.11 -15.78
C SER A 69 16.96 8.96 -15.11
N VAL A 70 17.68 8.08 -14.43
CA VAL A 70 17.09 7.03 -13.59
C VAL A 70 17.31 7.40 -12.14
N GLU A 71 16.25 7.50 -11.36
CA GLU A 71 16.32 7.70 -9.92
C GLU A 71 15.77 6.49 -9.18
N VAL A 72 16.54 6.01 -8.22
CA VAL A 72 16.10 4.98 -7.26
C VAL A 72 15.71 5.67 -5.98
N VAL A 73 14.48 5.47 -5.53
CA VAL A 73 13.96 6.01 -4.27
C VAL A 73 13.81 4.93 -3.21
N ALA A 74 14.15 5.29 -1.97
CA ALA A 74 13.79 4.55 -0.77
C ALA A 74 12.91 5.46 0.09
N PHE A 75 11.59 5.30 -0.02
CA PHE A 75 10.62 6.07 0.75
C PHE A 75 10.72 5.73 2.24
N CYS A 76 10.34 6.67 3.09
CA CYS A 76 10.34 6.50 4.54
C CYS A 76 8.90 6.43 5.08
N GLU A 77 8.71 5.63 6.15
CA GLU A 77 7.46 5.54 6.90
C GLU A 77 6.23 5.24 6.01
N GLU A 78 6.31 4.20 5.19
CA GLU A 78 5.19 3.69 4.40
C GLU A 78 4.19 2.98 5.30
N GLU A 79 4.68 2.14 6.19
CA GLU A 79 3.95 1.16 6.99
C GLU A 79 3.18 1.74 8.18
N GLY A 80 3.34 3.04 8.47
CA GLY A 80 2.69 3.64 9.65
C GLY A 80 3.14 3.06 10.99
N SER A 81 4.36 2.53 11.05
CA SER A 81 4.86 1.80 12.24
C SER A 81 5.08 2.69 13.45
N ARG A 82 5.40 3.95 13.25
CA ARG A 82 5.63 4.93 14.33
C ARG A 82 4.50 5.94 14.45
N PHE A 83 3.97 6.41 13.33
CA PHE A 83 2.82 7.32 13.24
C PHE A 83 1.65 6.57 12.61
N LEU A 84 0.41 6.98 12.90
CA LEU A 84 -0.78 6.30 12.40
C LEU A 84 -0.94 6.41 10.88
N SER A 85 -0.54 7.55 10.33
CA SER A 85 -0.57 7.76 8.88
C SER A 85 0.59 7.04 8.21
N GLY A 86 0.28 6.13 7.29
CA GLY A 86 1.25 5.53 6.38
C GLY A 86 1.58 6.41 5.18
N TYR A 87 2.48 5.90 4.34
CA TYR A 87 2.90 6.53 3.07
C TYR A 87 3.53 7.92 3.22
N LEU A 88 4.17 8.21 4.37
CA LEU A 88 4.63 9.57 4.66
C LEU A 88 5.64 10.07 3.61
N GLY A 89 6.55 9.20 3.19
CA GLY A 89 7.56 9.48 2.19
C GLY A 89 6.96 9.81 0.82
N SER A 90 6.11 8.95 0.30
CA SER A 90 5.47 9.15 -1.00
C SER A 90 4.43 10.27 -0.98
N ARG A 91 3.67 10.45 0.12
CA ARG A 91 2.79 11.62 0.31
C ARG A 91 3.57 12.92 0.25
N TYR A 92 4.71 12.98 0.92
CA TYR A 92 5.60 14.15 0.84
C TYR A 92 6.07 14.38 -0.59
N PHE A 93 6.56 13.33 -1.24
CA PHE A 93 7.07 13.40 -2.62
C PHE A 93 6.04 13.96 -3.60
N VAL A 94 4.77 13.54 -3.50
CA VAL A 94 3.69 14.05 -4.36
C VAL A 94 3.01 15.32 -3.84
N GLY A 95 3.49 15.90 -2.73
CA GLY A 95 2.97 17.16 -2.17
C GLY A 95 1.63 17.01 -1.42
N GLN A 96 1.33 15.83 -0.89
CA GLN A 96 0.08 15.50 -0.18
C GLN A 96 0.23 15.32 1.34
N LEU A 97 1.38 15.64 1.90
CA LEU A 97 1.57 15.60 3.36
C LEU A 97 0.89 16.81 4.00
N SER A 98 -0.27 16.59 4.64
CA SER A 98 -1.08 17.63 5.26
C SER A 98 -0.52 18.08 6.61
N ASP A 99 -0.96 19.28 7.07
CA ASP A 99 -0.58 19.78 8.39
C ASP A 99 -1.08 18.89 9.53
N ASP A 100 -2.25 18.25 9.37
CA ASP A 100 -2.80 17.33 10.38
C ASP A 100 -1.89 16.12 10.58
N ILE A 101 -1.36 15.54 9.48
CA ILE A 101 -0.40 14.44 9.53
C ILE A 101 0.91 14.90 10.21
N LEU A 102 1.39 16.10 9.90
CA LEU A 102 2.61 16.65 10.52
C LEU A 102 2.49 16.85 12.04
N LEU A 103 1.26 16.99 12.55
CA LEU A 103 0.95 17.14 13.97
C LEU A 103 0.63 15.80 14.67
N GLU A 104 0.52 14.70 13.93
CA GLU A 104 0.35 13.38 14.54
C GLU A 104 1.46 13.09 15.55
N ARG A 105 1.08 12.40 16.64
CA ARG A 105 2.01 12.07 17.73
C ARG A 105 2.25 10.57 17.79
N ASP A 106 3.50 10.21 18.01
CA ASP A 106 3.86 8.83 18.32
C ASP A 106 3.47 8.46 19.77
N ALA A 107 3.72 7.22 20.16
CA ALA A 107 3.43 6.70 21.51
C ALA A 107 4.13 7.45 22.66
N ASN A 108 5.17 8.24 22.35
CA ASN A 108 5.90 9.06 23.32
C ASN A 108 5.44 10.53 23.30
N GLY A 109 4.43 10.87 22.52
CA GLY A 109 3.90 12.22 22.36
C GLY A 109 4.73 13.14 21.45
N ILE A 110 5.73 12.60 20.74
CA ILE A 110 6.58 13.35 19.79
C ILE A 110 5.79 13.51 18.49
N THR A 111 5.67 14.75 17.98
CA THR A 111 5.03 15.00 16.70
C THR A 111 5.89 14.51 15.53
N LEU A 112 5.26 14.22 14.38
CA LEU A 112 5.99 13.87 13.16
C LEU A 112 6.99 14.97 12.77
N THR A 113 6.60 16.24 12.86
CA THR A 113 7.50 17.39 12.62
C THR A 113 8.73 17.37 13.53
N GLU A 114 8.55 17.08 14.82
CA GLU A 114 9.66 16.96 15.77
C GLU A 114 10.55 15.77 15.44
N ALA A 115 9.95 14.62 15.09
CA ALA A 115 10.69 13.43 14.70
C ALA A 115 11.56 13.65 13.46
N ILE A 116 11.03 14.31 12.43
CA ILE A 116 11.77 14.68 11.21
C ILE A 116 12.99 15.54 11.56
N ARG A 117 12.81 16.56 12.43
CA ARG A 117 13.90 17.43 12.88
C ARG A 117 14.94 16.70 13.73
N HIS A 118 14.51 15.81 14.64
CA HIS A 118 15.42 14.98 15.43
C HIS A 118 16.25 14.04 14.56
N ALA A 119 15.70 13.59 13.41
CA ALA A 119 16.44 12.80 12.43
C ALA A 119 17.41 13.64 11.58
N GLY A 120 17.47 14.98 11.77
CA GLY A 120 18.40 15.88 11.08
C GLY A 120 17.88 16.43 9.75
N PHE A 121 16.59 16.24 9.45
CA PHE A 121 15.96 16.77 8.24
C PHE A 121 15.24 18.10 8.51
N SER A 122 15.07 18.91 7.46
CA SER A 122 14.50 20.26 7.63
C SER A 122 13.02 20.25 7.93
N GLY A 123 12.30 19.21 7.48
CA GLY A 123 10.84 19.12 7.58
C GLY A 123 10.12 20.27 6.90
N LYS A 124 10.76 20.91 5.91
CA LYS A 124 10.11 21.96 5.13
C LYS A 124 8.86 21.38 4.46
N ARG A 125 7.80 22.19 4.42
CA ARG A 125 6.53 21.80 3.84
C ARG A 125 6.72 21.34 2.40
N ALA A 126 6.10 20.20 2.07
CA ALA A 126 6.06 19.71 0.71
C ALA A 126 5.42 20.73 -0.22
N GLN A 127 6.22 21.44 -0.97
CA GLN A 127 5.76 21.99 -2.25
C GLN A 127 5.98 20.89 -3.28
N LYS A 128 5.06 20.75 -4.27
CA LYS A 128 5.33 19.86 -5.41
C LYS A 128 6.77 20.07 -5.83
N SER A 129 7.62 19.10 -5.55
CA SER A 129 9.07 19.28 -5.76
C SER A 129 9.29 19.50 -7.25
N LEU A 130 10.23 20.41 -7.59
CA LEU A 130 10.66 20.57 -8.98
C LEU A 130 11.10 19.23 -9.58
N GLN A 131 11.59 18.31 -8.74
CA GLN A 131 11.98 16.96 -9.10
C GLN A 131 10.76 16.12 -9.52
N MET A 132 9.65 16.14 -8.77
CA MET A 132 8.43 15.43 -9.14
C MET A 132 7.90 15.84 -10.51
N GLN A 133 8.01 17.13 -10.87
CA GLN A 133 7.55 17.64 -12.18
C GLN A 133 8.34 17.06 -13.36
N LYS A 134 9.56 16.57 -13.13
CA LYS A 134 10.42 15.93 -14.12
C LYS A 134 10.19 14.43 -14.23
N VAL A 135 9.56 13.82 -13.22
CA VAL A 135 9.28 12.38 -13.21
C VAL A 135 8.19 12.07 -14.22
N GLU A 136 8.56 11.30 -15.22
CA GLU A 136 7.64 10.87 -16.29
C GLU A 136 6.91 9.58 -15.91
N ARG A 137 7.62 8.68 -15.18
CA ARG A 137 7.08 7.38 -14.79
C ARG A 137 7.71 6.88 -13.51
N PHE A 138 6.92 6.16 -12.72
CA PHE A 138 7.36 5.38 -11.57
C PHE A 138 7.09 3.90 -11.80
N ILE A 139 8.02 3.05 -11.36
CA ILE A 139 7.80 1.61 -11.31
C ILE A 139 8.31 1.05 -9.98
N GLU A 140 7.46 0.25 -9.32
CA GLU A 140 7.75 -0.43 -8.07
C GLU A 140 7.76 -1.95 -8.28
N LEU A 141 8.81 -2.63 -7.81
CA LEU A 141 8.85 -4.08 -7.66
C LEU A 141 8.63 -4.41 -6.20
N HIS A 142 7.75 -5.35 -5.93
CA HIS A 142 7.38 -5.73 -4.56
C HIS A 142 7.12 -7.23 -4.44
N ILE A 143 7.11 -7.76 -3.23
CA ILE A 143 6.54 -9.09 -2.97
C ILE A 143 5.01 -9.02 -3.04
N GLU A 144 4.35 -10.14 -3.38
CA GLU A 144 2.88 -10.17 -3.49
C GLU A 144 2.18 -9.96 -2.14
N GLN A 145 2.80 -10.33 -1.04
CA GLN A 145 2.21 -10.38 0.30
C GLN A 145 0.97 -11.30 0.39
N GLY A 146 0.75 -12.09 -0.63
CA GLY A 146 -0.35 -13.03 -0.80
C GLY A 146 0.11 -14.31 -1.48
N GLY A 147 -0.79 -15.29 -1.63
CA GLY A 147 -0.46 -16.62 -2.15
C GLY A 147 -0.99 -16.91 -3.55
N VAL A 148 -1.45 -15.90 -4.30
CA VAL A 148 -2.10 -16.13 -5.60
C VAL A 148 -1.10 -16.62 -6.64
N LEU A 149 0.07 -15.96 -6.75
CA LEU A 149 1.11 -16.33 -7.72
C LEU A 149 1.72 -17.71 -7.39
N GLU A 150 1.96 -17.99 -6.10
CA GLU A 150 2.46 -19.30 -5.69
C GLU A 150 1.48 -20.42 -6.03
N GLN A 151 0.19 -20.22 -5.73
CA GLN A 151 -0.86 -21.22 -5.98
C GLN A 151 -1.10 -21.45 -7.46
N SER A 152 -1.02 -20.43 -8.28
CA SER A 152 -1.28 -20.50 -9.72
C SER A 152 -0.01 -20.84 -10.54
N GLY A 153 1.16 -20.72 -9.94
CA GLY A 153 2.44 -21.08 -10.57
C GLY A 153 2.98 -20.05 -11.57
N GLU A 154 2.45 -18.81 -11.55
CA GLU A 154 3.03 -17.72 -12.33
C GLU A 154 4.27 -17.15 -11.64
N GLN A 155 5.24 -16.75 -12.48
CA GLN A 155 6.54 -16.24 -12.03
C GLN A 155 6.52 -14.78 -11.59
N VAL A 156 5.61 -13.97 -12.19
CA VAL A 156 5.46 -12.55 -11.87
C VAL A 156 4.00 -12.09 -11.95
N GLY A 157 3.64 -11.11 -11.15
CA GLY A 157 2.37 -10.39 -11.22
C GLY A 157 2.55 -9.03 -11.91
N LEU A 158 1.70 -8.73 -12.89
CA LEU A 158 1.58 -7.42 -13.50
C LEU A 158 0.38 -6.71 -12.88
N ILE A 159 0.64 -5.69 -12.06
CA ILE A 159 -0.41 -5.06 -11.27
C ILE A 159 -1.21 -4.09 -12.13
N THR A 160 -2.53 -4.29 -12.16
CA THR A 160 -3.46 -3.44 -12.91
C THR A 160 -4.02 -2.30 -12.08
N SER A 161 -4.15 -2.53 -10.76
CA SER A 161 -4.69 -1.55 -9.81
C SER A 161 -4.27 -1.90 -8.38
N ILE A 162 -4.30 -0.91 -7.49
CA ILE A 162 -4.15 -1.08 -6.04
C ILE A 162 -5.52 -0.79 -5.43
N VAL A 163 -5.92 -1.57 -4.43
CA VAL A 163 -7.21 -1.39 -3.75
C VAL A 163 -7.25 -0.08 -2.99
N GLY A 164 -8.40 0.57 -2.99
CA GLY A 164 -8.69 1.62 -2.03
C GLY A 164 -9.17 1.03 -0.71
N LEU A 165 -9.09 1.81 0.35
CA LEU A 165 -9.35 1.40 1.73
C LEU A 165 -10.51 2.22 2.34
N LEU A 166 -11.41 1.53 3.00
CA LEU A 166 -12.42 2.11 3.90
C LEU A 166 -12.24 1.47 5.28
N ILE A 167 -11.49 2.14 6.13
CA ILE A 167 -11.14 1.68 7.48
C ILE A 167 -11.86 2.55 8.50
N GLY A 168 -12.23 1.94 9.63
CA GLY A 168 -12.84 2.69 10.71
C GLY A 168 -13.27 1.82 11.88
N LYS A 169 -14.07 2.44 12.75
CA LYS A 169 -14.60 1.83 13.96
C LYS A 169 -16.07 2.16 14.09
N ILE A 170 -16.83 1.19 14.56
CA ILE A 170 -18.24 1.35 14.91
C ILE A 170 -18.45 0.93 16.35
N THR A 171 -19.06 1.81 17.16
CA THR A 171 -19.52 1.48 18.51
C THR A 171 -21.03 1.42 18.50
N ILE A 172 -21.60 0.37 19.04
CA ILE A 172 -23.04 0.12 19.16
C ILE A 172 -23.39 0.13 20.64
N ASP A 173 -24.24 1.06 21.05
CA ASP A 173 -24.73 1.17 22.42
C ASP A 173 -26.07 0.44 22.60
N GLY A 174 -26.13 -0.39 23.61
CA GLY A 174 -27.31 -1.14 24.02
C GLY A 174 -27.76 -0.81 25.44
N HIS A 175 -28.47 -1.76 26.06
CA HIS A 175 -28.89 -1.62 27.45
C HIS A 175 -28.31 -2.76 28.31
N GLN A 176 -27.35 -2.42 29.15
CA GLN A 176 -26.77 -3.37 30.11
C GLN A 176 -27.86 -3.85 31.08
N ASN A 177 -27.98 -5.17 31.26
CA ASN A 177 -28.94 -5.76 32.20
C ASN A 177 -28.51 -7.18 32.60
N HIS A 178 -29.25 -7.78 33.54
CA HIS A 178 -29.01 -9.13 34.01
C HIS A 178 -29.37 -10.16 32.92
N ALA A 179 -28.44 -11.07 32.60
CA ALA A 179 -28.59 -12.02 31.50
C ALA A 179 -29.72 -13.06 31.71
N GLY A 180 -30.02 -13.46 32.96
CA GLY A 180 -31.02 -14.47 33.29
C GLY A 180 -32.44 -13.93 33.48
N THR A 181 -32.60 -12.71 34.00
CA THR A 181 -33.89 -12.15 34.39
C THR A 181 -34.51 -11.25 33.34
N THR A 182 -33.76 -10.85 32.30
CA THR A 182 -34.28 -10.00 31.22
C THR A 182 -34.80 -10.87 30.09
N PRO A 183 -36.11 -10.92 29.81
CA PRO A 183 -36.71 -11.65 28.69
C PRO A 183 -36.16 -11.20 27.34
N MET A 184 -36.05 -12.10 26.35
CA MET A 184 -35.45 -11.84 25.03
C MET A 184 -36.06 -10.60 24.32
N HIS A 185 -37.40 -10.47 24.35
CA HIS A 185 -38.10 -9.37 23.68
C HIS A 185 -37.92 -7.99 24.32
N LEU A 186 -37.37 -7.93 25.54
CA LEU A 186 -37.04 -6.66 26.24
C LEU A 186 -35.56 -6.29 26.12
N ARG A 187 -34.75 -7.13 25.48
CA ARG A 187 -33.32 -6.88 25.37
C ARG A 187 -32.97 -5.89 24.27
N LYS A 188 -32.03 -5.03 24.56
CA LYS A 188 -31.33 -4.20 23.59
C LYS A 188 -29.85 -4.59 23.64
N ASP A 189 -29.55 -5.75 23.07
CA ASP A 189 -28.24 -6.40 23.16
C ASP A 189 -27.37 -5.98 21.98
N PRO A 190 -26.31 -5.18 22.21
CA PRO A 190 -25.46 -4.67 21.14
C PRO A 190 -24.59 -5.75 20.52
N VAL A 191 -24.29 -6.86 21.22
CA VAL A 191 -23.53 -7.97 20.66
C VAL A 191 -24.35 -8.73 19.62
N THR A 192 -25.63 -8.98 19.90
CA THR A 192 -26.53 -9.59 18.90
C THR A 192 -26.64 -8.72 17.66
N ARG A 193 -26.76 -7.40 17.83
CA ARG A 193 -26.82 -6.47 16.70
C ARG A 193 -25.50 -6.44 15.90
N ALA A 194 -24.35 -6.44 16.59
CA ALA A 194 -23.04 -6.51 15.97
C ALA A 194 -22.86 -7.78 15.13
N ALA A 195 -23.28 -8.94 15.66
CA ALA A 195 -23.23 -10.21 14.94
C ALA A 195 -24.07 -10.19 13.65
N GLN A 196 -25.27 -9.59 13.69
CA GLN A 196 -26.09 -9.38 12.49
C GLN A 196 -25.36 -8.50 11.47
N PHE A 197 -24.84 -7.37 11.91
CA PHE A 197 -24.11 -6.42 11.05
C PHE A 197 -22.89 -7.07 10.40
N ILE A 198 -22.06 -7.80 11.14
CA ILE A 198 -20.92 -8.55 10.61
C ILE A 198 -21.39 -9.51 9.52
N THR A 199 -22.49 -10.25 9.76
CA THR A 199 -23.04 -11.20 8.80
C THR A 199 -23.55 -10.51 7.53
N GLU A 200 -24.30 -9.40 7.68
CA GLU A 200 -24.82 -8.59 6.57
C GLU A 200 -23.68 -8.04 5.68
N MET A 201 -22.64 -7.51 6.30
CA MET A 201 -21.50 -6.93 5.56
C MET A 201 -20.64 -8.02 4.90
N ASN A 202 -20.47 -9.17 5.56
CA ASN A 202 -19.74 -10.29 4.98
C ASN A 202 -20.49 -10.85 3.75
N GLN A 203 -21.80 -11.07 3.83
CA GLN A 203 -22.64 -11.50 2.71
C GLN A 203 -22.60 -10.48 1.56
N TRP A 204 -22.64 -9.19 1.89
CA TRP A 204 -22.52 -8.14 0.89
C TRP A 204 -21.18 -8.20 0.17
N ALA A 205 -20.05 -8.31 0.89
CA ALA A 205 -18.72 -8.42 0.28
C ALA A 205 -18.58 -9.68 -0.60
N MET A 206 -19.08 -10.82 -0.13
CA MET A 206 -19.08 -12.08 -0.90
C MET A 206 -19.83 -11.96 -2.24
N ALA A 207 -20.85 -11.11 -2.34
CA ALA A 207 -21.57 -10.88 -3.60
C ALA A 207 -20.72 -10.22 -4.69
N TYR A 208 -19.61 -9.58 -4.31
CA TYR A 208 -18.64 -8.98 -5.23
C TYR A 208 -17.46 -9.90 -5.58
N ASN A 209 -17.44 -11.15 -5.07
CA ASN A 209 -16.33 -12.10 -5.25
C ASN A 209 -14.98 -11.46 -4.86
N GLU A 210 -14.01 -11.49 -5.80
CA GLU A 210 -12.66 -10.95 -5.59
C GLU A 210 -12.60 -9.41 -5.61
N ALA A 211 -13.67 -8.72 -5.99
CA ALA A 211 -13.67 -7.26 -6.13
C ALA A 211 -13.81 -6.51 -4.79
N ALA A 212 -14.16 -7.20 -3.69
CA ALA A 212 -14.26 -6.61 -2.37
C ALA A 212 -13.81 -7.58 -1.28
N THR A 213 -13.12 -7.04 -0.26
CA THR A 213 -12.89 -7.73 1.01
C THR A 213 -13.50 -6.93 2.15
N CYS A 214 -13.94 -7.62 3.22
CA CYS A 214 -14.51 -7.00 4.41
C CYS A 214 -14.06 -7.77 5.65
N THR A 215 -13.33 -7.12 6.54
CA THR A 215 -12.75 -7.72 7.74
C THR A 215 -13.15 -6.92 8.98
N PHE A 216 -13.51 -7.63 10.05
CA PHE A 216 -13.73 -7.09 11.39
C PHE A 216 -12.67 -7.68 12.31
N GLY A 217 -11.50 -7.00 12.39
CA GLY A 217 -10.31 -7.54 13.06
C GLY A 217 -10.32 -7.40 14.58
N GLU A 218 -11.05 -6.40 15.12
CA GLU A 218 -11.14 -6.14 16.55
C GLU A 218 -12.60 -6.11 16.99
N ILE A 219 -12.89 -6.78 18.12
CA ILE A 219 -14.20 -6.77 18.77
C ILE A 219 -13.98 -6.56 20.27
N GLN A 220 -14.52 -5.47 20.81
CA GLN A 220 -14.45 -5.15 22.24
C GLN A 220 -15.86 -5.06 22.81
N VAL A 221 -16.13 -5.80 23.87
CA VAL A 221 -17.44 -5.88 24.54
C VAL A 221 -17.32 -5.29 25.94
N PHE A 222 -18.25 -4.44 26.35
CA PHE A 222 -18.31 -3.89 27.70
C PHE A 222 -19.64 -4.25 28.39
N PRO A 223 -19.62 -4.74 29.64
CA PRO A 223 -18.46 -4.96 30.53
C PRO A 223 -17.76 -6.32 30.34
N ASN A 224 -18.08 -7.09 29.31
CA ASN A 224 -17.50 -8.39 28.99
C ASN A 224 -17.60 -9.40 30.16
N LYS A 225 -18.83 -9.63 30.64
CA LYS A 225 -19.18 -10.57 31.72
C LYS A 225 -20.24 -11.54 31.24
N SER A 226 -20.09 -12.83 31.55
CA SER A 226 -20.94 -13.89 31.05
C SER A 226 -22.40 -13.83 31.53
N ASN A 227 -22.65 -13.18 32.66
CA ASN A 227 -23.99 -13.05 33.27
C ASN A 227 -24.62 -11.67 33.09
N VAL A 228 -24.08 -10.85 32.18
CA VAL A 228 -24.53 -9.47 31.92
C VAL A 228 -24.81 -9.31 30.42
N ILE A 229 -25.99 -8.79 30.05
CA ILE A 229 -26.25 -8.26 28.72
C ILE A 229 -25.35 -7.04 28.53
N PRO A 230 -24.47 -7.00 27.49
CA PRO A 230 -23.55 -5.89 27.30
C PRO A 230 -24.23 -4.51 27.18
N GLY A 231 -23.54 -3.47 27.65
CA GLY A 231 -23.96 -2.09 27.48
C GLY A 231 -23.49 -1.51 26.15
N SER A 232 -22.32 -1.95 25.67
CA SER A 232 -21.80 -1.52 24.37
C SER A 232 -20.89 -2.59 23.75
N VAL A 233 -20.73 -2.52 22.42
CA VAL A 233 -19.75 -3.26 21.64
C VAL A 233 -19.08 -2.33 20.65
N SER A 234 -17.77 -2.48 20.46
CA SER A 234 -16.99 -1.74 19.49
C SER A 234 -16.32 -2.71 18.52
N LEU A 235 -16.38 -2.41 17.21
CA LEU A 235 -15.84 -3.20 16.10
C LEU A 235 -14.93 -2.33 15.25
N SER A 236 -13.75 -2.83 14.86
CA SER A 236 -13.05 -2.26 13.72
C SER A 236 -13.60 -2.84 12.41
N PHE A 237 -13.51 -2.10 11.32
CA PHE A 237 -13.76 -2.60 9.97
C PHE A 237 -12.65 -2.15 9.02
N ASP A 238 -12.24 -3.08 8.13
CA ASP A 238 -11.32 -2.88 7.02
C ASP A 238 -12.01 -3.43 5.77
N ILE A 239 -12.38 -2.54 4.85
CA ILE A 239 -13.04 -2.87 3.60
C ILE A 239 -12.17 -2.37 2.47
N ARG A 240 -11.85 -3.28 1.52
CA ARG A 240 -10.96 -3.00 0.40
C ARG A 240 -11.64 -3.31 -0.91
N SER A 241 -11.39 -2.47 -1.92
CA SER A 241 -11.87 -2.69 -3.29
C SER A 241 -11.09 -1.86 -4.29
N THR A 242 -10.97 -2.37 -5.52
CA THR A 242 -10.46 -1.61 -6.67
C THR A 242 -11.50 -0.65 -7.26
N SER A 243 -12.76 -0.75 -6.82
CA SER A 243 -13.89 0.07 -7.29
C SER A 243 -14.26 1.16 -6.28
N PRO A 244 -14.14 2.46 -6.62
CA PRO A 244 -14.62 3.55 -5.78
C PRO A 244 -16.12 3.44 -5.46
N ALA A 245 -16.91 2.89 -6.39
CA ALA A 245 -18.36 2.73 -6.21
C ALA A 245 -18.69 1.71 -5.11
N ILE A 246 -17.96 0.60 -5.04
CA ILE A 246 -18.12 -0.43 -4.00
C ILE A 246 -17.74 0.16 -2.63
N LEU A 247 -16.63 0.90 -2.52
CA LEU A 247 -16.23 1.55 -1.27
C LEU A 247 -17.26 2.60 -0.82
N GLN A 248 -17.82 3.36 -1.76
CA GLN A 248 -18.89 4.31 -1.46
C GLN A 248 -20.16 3.60 -0.99
N GLU A 249 -20.54 2.49 -1.63
CA GLU A 249 -21.68 1.69 -1.19
C GLU A 249 -21.46 1.14 0.23
N ALA A 250 -20.29 0.58 0.53
CA ALA A 250 -19.93 0.11 1.86
C ALA A 250 -20.08 1.24 2.90
N ARG A 251 -19.54 2.42 2.59
CA ARG A 251 -19.66 3.61 3.46
C ARG A 251 -21.11 4.00 3.71
N MET A 252 -21.95 3.96 2.68
CA MET A 252 -23.38 4.27 2.81
C MET A 252 -24.12 3.22 3.65
N ARG A 253 -23.82 1.93 3.46
CA ARG A 253 -24.39 0.84 4.29
C ARG A 253 -24.08 1.04 5.77
N ILE A 254 -22.81 1.34 6.11
CA ILE A 254 -22.37 1.61 7.49
C ILE A 254 -23.11 2.85 8.05
N LYS A 255 -23.19 3.95 7.29
CA LYS A 255 -23.87 5.17 7.74
C LYS A 255 -25.38 4.97 7.95
N ASN A 256 -26.02 4.15 7.12
CA ASN A 256 -27.46 3.91 7.18
C ASN A 256 -27.90 3.04 8.38
N LEU A 257 -26.94 2.39 9.08
CA LEU A 257 -27.26 1.65 10.31
C LEU A 257 -27.94 2.52 11.37
N GLN A 258 -27.58 3.80 11.48
CA GLN A 258 -28.14 4.74 12.46
C GLN A 258 -29.66 4.95 12.32
N GLN A 259 -30.26 4.55 11.21
CA GLN A 259 -31.67 4.86 10.89
C GLN A 259 -32.64 3.70 11.09
N GLN A 260 -32.16 2.48 11.41
CA GLN A 260 -32.99 1.30 11.17
C GLN A 260 -33.51 0.54 12.40
N ASP A 261 -32.89 0.65 13.59
CA ASP A 261 -33.18 -0.33 14.66
C ASP A 261 -33.23 0.22 16.10
N GLY A 262 -33.16 1.54 16.25
CA GLY A 262 -33.26 2.19 17.56
C GLY A 262 -32.03 2.03 18.45
N PHE A 263 -30.93 1.46 17.97
CA PHE A 263 -29.62 1.53 18.64
C PHE A 263 -28.95 2.88 18.38
N HIS A 264 -28.07 3.27 19.31
CA HIS A 264 -27.20 4.41 19.10
C HIS A 264 -25.86 3.90 18.54
N TYR A 265 -25.37 4.55 17.47
CA TYR A 265 -24.12 4.21 16.80
C TYR A 265 -23.15 5.39 16.79
N THR A 266 -21.92 5.16 17.19
CA THR A 266 -20.81 6.09 16.99
C THR A 266 -19.92 5.52 15.87
N LEU A 267 -19.71 6.31 14.81
CA LEU A 267 -18.94 5.93 13.62
C LEU A 267 -17.69 6.79 13.50
N GLU A 268 -16.55 6.14 13.42
CA GLU A 268 -15.25 6.75 13.17
C GLU A 268 -14.70 6.19 11.86
N PHE A 269 -14.27 7.05 10.95
CA PHE A 269 -13.66 6.67 9.69
C PHE A 269 -12.24 7.22 9.64
N ALA A 270 -11.28 6.38 9.29
CA ALA A 270 -9.95 6.84 8.91
C ALA A 270 -10.00 7.68 7.62
N ALA A 271 -8.92 8.40 7.32
CA ALA A 271 -8.78 9.11 6.06
C ALA A 271 -8.93 8.11 4.90
N PRO A 272 -9.78 8.39 3.90
CA PRO A 272 -10.00 7.46 2.81
C PRO A 272 -8.77 7.39 1.90
N ASN A 273 -8.41 6.18 1.47
CA ASN A 273 -7.51 5.97 0.35
C ASN A 273 -8.33 5.54 -0.87
N ALA A 274 -8.23 6.30 -1.95
CA ALA A 274 -8.89 5.95 -3.20
C ALA A 274 -8.08 4.87 -3.93
N PRO A 275 -8.73 3.91 -4.61
CA PRO A 275 -8.00 2.92 -5.39
C PRO A 275 -7.21 3.59 -6.52
N ALA A 276 -6.02 3.06 -6.81
CA ALA A 276 -5.17 3.56 -7.88
C ALA A 276 -5.17 2.60 -9.08
N GLN A 277 -5.31 3.15 -10.28
CA GLN A 277 -5.16 2.39 -11.53
C GLN A 277 -3.72 2.54 -12.04
N MET A 278 -3.14 1.44 -12.50
CA MET A 278 -1.81 1.48 -13.12
C MET A 278 -1.90 1.94 -14.56
N ASP A 279 -0.79 2.53 -15.05
CA ASP A 279 -0.72 3.07 -16.42
C ASP A 279 -0.79 1.94 -17.45
N GLU A 280 -1.78 2.00 -18.36
CA GLU A 280 -2.05 0.95 -19.34
C GLU A 280 -0.90 0.78 -20.36
N ASP A 281 -0.24 1.88 -20.76
CA ASP A 281 0.88 1.80 -21.72
C ASP A 281 2.07 1.10 -21.06
N GLY A 282 2.35 1.38 -19.80
CA GLY A 282 3.38 0.67 -19.04
C GLY A 282 3.04 -0.80 -18.82
N LEU A 283 1.76 -1.14 -18.59
CA LEU A 283 1.33 -2.54 -18.51
C LEU A 283 1.58 -3.30 -19.81
N LYS A 284 1.32 -2.70 -20.98
CA LYS A 284 1.62 -3.31 -22.27
C LYS A 284 3.12 -3.56 -22.45
N LEU A 285 3.96 -2.59 -22.06
CA LEU A 285 5.42 -2.75 -22.09
C LEU A 285 5.90 -3.87 -21.17
N LEU A 286 5.34 -3.98 -19.96
CA LEU A 286 5.63 -5.08 -19.04
C LEU A 286 5.21 -6.45 -19.62
N GLU A 287 4.05 -6.52 -20.26
CA GLU A 287 3.59 -7.75 -20.94
C GLU A 287 4.52 -8.16 -22.07
N GLU A 288 4.94 -7.22 -22.93
CA GLU A 288 5.88 -7.47 -24.01
C GLU A 288 7.24 -7.92 -23.47
N ALA A 289 7.73 -7.26 -22.42
CA ALA A 289 8.98 -7.64 -21.76
C ALA A 289 8.91 -9.06 -21.15
N ALA A 290 7.81 -9.38 -20.44
CA ALA A 290 7.59 -10.70 -19.88
C ALA A 290 7.58 -11.81 -20.97
N LYS A 291 6.90 -11.55 -22.09
CA LYS A 291 6.87 -12.46 -23.25
C LYS A 291 8.28 -12.67 -23.87
N LYS A 292 9.05 -11.59 -24.06
CA LYS A 292 10.43 -11.65 -24.58
C LYS A 292 11.37 -12.44 -23.64
N LEU A 293 11.13 -12.32 -22.32
CA LEU A 293 11.89 -13.05 -21.30
C LEU A 293 11.35 -14.47 -21.03
N HIS A 294 10.31 -14.91 -21.74
CA HIS A 294 9.62 -16.19 -21.54
C HIS A 294 9.13 -16.42 -20.11
N LEU A 295 8.73 -15.33 -19.40
CA LEU A 295 8.17 -15.40 -18.07
C LEU A 295 6.65 -15.66 -18.14
N SER A 296 6.18 -16.58 -17.30
CA SER A 296 4.76 -16.71 -17.02
C SER A 296 4.32 -15.55 -16.13
N TYR A 297 3.19 -14.94 -16.46
CA TYR A 297 2.71 -13.78 -15.73
C TYR A 297 1.19 -13.77 -15.56
N ARG A 298 0.74 -13.11 -14.52
CA ARG A 298 -0.68 -12.86 -14.24
C ARG A 298 -0.96 -11.37 -14.13
N LYS A 299 -2.02 -10.88 -14.78
CA LYS A 299 -2.59 -9.57 -14.48
C LYS A 299 -3.45 -9.69 -13.22
N MET A 300 -3.17 -8.87 -12.22
CA MET A 300 -3.86 -8.91 -10.93
C MET A 300 -3.92 -7.53 -10.29
N HIS A 301 -4.73 -7.37 -9.26
CA HIS A 301 -4.70 -6.19 -8.41
C HIS A 301 -3.85 -6.45 -7.16
N SER A 302 -3.34 -5.38 -6.54
CA SER A 302 -2.80 -5.46 -5.18
C SER A 302 -3.93 -5.34 -4.16
N GLY A 303 -3.99 -6.28 -3.23
CA GLY A 303 -4.85 -6.24 -2.04
C GLY A 303 -4.25 -5.43 -0.88
N ALA A 304 -2.97 -5.05 -0.97
CA ALA A 304 -2.27 -4.18 -0.04
C ALA A 304 -2.10 -2.77 -0.63
N GLY A 305 -1.89 -1.77 0.22
CA GLY A 305 -1.49 -0.45 -0.21
C GLY A 305 0.02 -0.40 -0.46
N HIS A 306 0.49 0.55 -1.27
CA HIS A 306 1.90 0.73 -1.61
C HIS A 306 2.19 2.20 -1.89
N ASP A 307 3.47 2.61 -1.86
CA ASP A 307 3.89 3.95 -2.28
C ASP A 307 3.42 4.28 -3.71
N ALA A 308 3.36 3.25 -4.58
CA ALA A 308 2.80 3.35 -5.92
C ALA A 308 1.36 3.90 -5.96
N GLU A 309 0.53 3.65 -4.92
CA GLU A 309 -0.82 4.19 -4.80
C GLU A 309 -0.81 5.74 -4.72
N MET A 310 0.11 6.28 -3.91
CA MET A 310 0.25 7.73 -3.75
C MET A 310 0.84 8.37 -5.00
N VAL A 311 1.86 7.76 -5.59
CA VAL A 311 2.55 8.26 -6.77
C VAL A 311 1.65 8.23 -8.01
N ALA A 312 0.82 7.20 -8.17
CA ALA A 312 -0.10 7.02 -9.30
C ALA A 312 -1.12 8.16 -9.46
N GLN A 313 -1.40 8.90 -8.40
CA GLN A 313 -2.33 10.03 -8.46
C GLN A 313 -1.83 11.20 -9.34
N ASN A 314 -0.52 11.27 -9.62
CA ASN A 314 0.09 12.38 -10.34
C ASN A 314 1.05 11.94 -11.45
N ILE A 315 1.53 10.71 -11.42
CA ILE A 315 2.61 10.19 -12.27
C ILE A 315 2.17 8.84 -12.85
N LYS A 316 2.48 8.60 -14.13
CA LYS A 316 2.29 7.28 -14.73
C LYS A 316 3.04 6.22 -13.93
N THR A 317 2.30 5.28 -13.34
CA THR A 317 2.84 4.32 -12.38
C THR A 317 2.53 2.90 -12.78
N ASN A 318 3.50 2.00 -12.57
CA ASN A 318 3.32 0.57 -12.76
C ASN A 318 3.94 -0.19 -11.58
N MET A 319 3.56 -1.45 -11.43
CA MET A 319 4.03 -2.29 -10.34
C MET A 319 4.17 -3.75 -10.78
N ILE A 320 5.20 -4.42 -10.26
CA ILE A 320 5.50 -5.83 -10.50
C ILE A 320 5.48 -6.55 -9.16
N PHE A 321 4.82 -7.71 -9.10
CA PHE A 321 4.91 -8.61 -7.96
C PHE A 321 5.78 -9.82 -8.25
N VAL A 322 6.45 -10.30 -7.20
CA VAL A 322 7.06 -11.63 -7.14
C VAL A 322 6.35 -12.49 -6.09
N PRO A 323 6.30 -13.83 -6.27
CA PRO A 323 5.60 -14.72 -5.35
C PRO A 323 6.11 -14.63 -3.91
N SER A 324 5.19 -14.70 -2.95
CA SER A 324 5.45 -14.87 -1.52
C SER A 324 5.16 -16.30 -1.11
N VAL A 325 6.13 -16.99 -0.52
CA VAL A 325 5.97 -18.38 -0.08
C VAL A 325 4.92 -18.46 1.04
N GLY A 326 3.91 -19.30 0.83
CA GLY A 326 2.77 -19.43 1.72
C GLY A 326 1.92 -18.16 1.83
N GLY A 327 2.14 -17.15 1.00
CA GLY A 327 1.47 -15.86 1.09
C GLY A 327 1.79 -15.08 2.37
N ILE A 328 2.90 -15.40 3.05
CA ILE A 328 3.26 -14.82 4.34
C ILE A 328 3.93 -13.47 4.13
N SER A 329 3.39 -12.43 4.77
CA SER A 329 4.01 -11.11 4.92
C SER A 329 3.77 -10.55 6.32
N HIS A 330 4.40 -9.41 6.67
CA HIS A 330 4.36 -8.79 8.01
C HIS A 330 4.76 -9.76 9.14
N SER A 331 5.72 -10.63 8.84
CA SER A 331 6.17 -11.70 9.72
C SER A 331 7.65 -12.00 9.51
N PRO A 332 8.41 -12.40 10.56
CA PRO A 332 9.78 -12.90 10.40
C PRO A 332 9.89 -14.14 9.51
N LEU A 333 8.76 -14.83 9.23
CA LEU A 333 8.69 -16.00 8.34
C LEU A 333 8.50 -15.63 6.87
N GLU A 334 8.39 -14.34 6.55
CA GLU A 334 8.28 -13.84 5.19
C GLU A 334 9.44 -14.32 4.31
N TYR A 335 9.09 -14.87 3.16
CA TYR A 335 10.09 -15.42 2.25
C TYR A 335 9.60 -15.37 0.79
N SER A 336 10.50 -14.95 -0.11
CA SER A 336 10.39 -15.13 -1.56
C SER A 336 11.61 -15.89 -2.07
N LYS A 337 11.40 -16.84 -2.99
CA LYS A 337 12.49 -17.65 -3.54
C LYS A 337 13.41 -16.77 -4.38
N MET A 338 14.70 -17.08 -4.39
CA MET A 338 15.69 -16.30 -5.14
C MET A 338 15.42 -16.31 -6.65
N ASP A 339 14.91 -17.42 -7.19
CA ASP A 339 14.54 -17.52 -8.61
C ASP A 339 13.37 -16.57 -8.94
N ASP A 340 12.34 -16.50 -8.08
CA ASP A 340 11.20 -15.59 -8.25
C ASP A 340 11.64 -14.13 -8.17
N ILE A 341 12.54 -13.81 -7.23
CA ILE A 341 13.17 -12.48 -7.14
C ILE A 341 13.96 -12.18 -8.43
N GLY A 342 14.68 -13.17 -8.96
CA GLY A 342 15.40 -13.06 -10.22
C GLY A 342 14.49 -12.75 -11.41
N HIS A 343 13.31 -13.38 -11.49
CA HIS A 343 12.33 -13.11 -12.53
C HIS A 343 11.80 -11.66 -12.46
N GLY A 344 11.43 -11.21 -11.27
CA GLY A 344 10.99 -9.82 -11.06
C GLY A 344 12.09 -8.80 -11.39
N TYR A 345 13.33 -9.07 -10.97
CA TYR A 345 14.48 -8.25 -11.29
C TYR A 345 14.73 -8.15 -12.80
N LEU A 346 14.68 -9.27 -13.53
CA LEU A 346 14.87 -9.29 -14.99
C LEU A 346 13.79 -8.48 -15.69
N LEU A 347 12.53 -8.58 -15.24
CA LEU A 347 11.41 -7.83 -15.80
C LEU A 347 11.56 -6.33 -15.51
N LEU A 348 11.91 -5.95 -14.27
CA LEU A 348 12.20 -4.56 -13.91
C LEU A 348 13.35 -3.99 -14.74
N LYS A 349 14.46 -4.73 -14.89
CA LYS A 349 15.60 -4.32 -15.70
C LYS A 349 15.20 -4.09 -17.16
N ALA A 350 14.42 -5.00 -17.75
CA ALA A 350 13.95 -4.87 -19.13
C ALA A 350 13.04 -3.64 -19.30
N PHE A 351 12.13 -3.40 -18.38
CA PHE A 351 11.26 -2.24 -18.41
C PHE A 351 12.05 -0.91 -18.28
N LEU A 352 12.98 -0.82 -17.34
CA LEU A 352 13.84 0.36 -17.18
C LEU A 352 14.70 0.63 -18.42
N ARG A 353 15.26 -0.44 -19.03
CA ARG A 353 16.00 -0.33 -20.30
C ARG A 353 15.14 0.33 -21.38
N GLU A 354 13.94 -0.15 -21.56
CA GLU A 354 13.02 0.33 -22.59
C GLU A 354 12.69 1.82 -22.41
N ILE A 355 12.34 2.22 -21.17
CA ILE A 355 11.87 3.58 -20.88
C ILE A 355 13.00 4.60 -20.77
N ALA A 356 14.15 4.23 -20.19
CA ALA A 356 15.21 5.18 -19.89
C ALA A 356 16.34 5.17 -20.91
N TRP A 357 16.67 4.03 -21.54
CA TRP A 357 17.70 3.94 -22.59
C TRP A 357 17.09 3.95 -24.01
N GLY A 358 15.82 3.49 -24.16
CA GLY A 358 15.13 3.38 -25.44
C GLY A 358 15.49 2.13 -26.22
N HIS A 359 14.75 1.84 -27.31
CA HIS A 359 15.11 0.76 -28.21
C HIS A 359 16.49 1.00 -28.83
N GLU A 360 17.32 -0.01 -28.87
CA GLU A 360 18.33 -0.05 -29.91
C GLU A 360 17.58 -0.16 -31.25
N GLU A 361 17.76 0.82 -32.15
CA GLU A 361 17.61 0.51 -33.54
C GLU A 361 18.56 -0.66 -33.81
N GLU A 362 17.99 -1.81 -34.19
CA GLU A 362 18.80 -2.92 -34.70
C GLU A 362 19.71 -2.32 -35.77
N LYS A 363 20.99 -2.20 -35.46
CA LYS A 363 21.97 -1.85 -36.47
C LYS A 363 21.96 -3.02 -37.45
N ALA A 364 21.23 -2.79 -38.57
CA ALA A 364 21.17 -3.69 -39.71
C ALA A 364 22.59 -3.95 -40.30
#